data_8e29d1b0d3839fb7d6d5817258712550
#
_entry.id   8e29d1b0d3839fb7d6d5817258712550
#
_cell.length_a   1.000
_cell.length_b   1.000
_cell.length_c   1.000
_cell.angle_alpha   90.00
_cell.angle_beta   90.00
_cell.angle_gamma   90.00
#
_symmetry.space_group_name_H-M   'P 1'
#
loop_
_entity.id
_entity.type
_entity.pdbx_description
1 polymer ?
#
loop_
_entity_poly.entity_id
_entity_poly.type
_entity_poly.pdbx_seq_one_letter_code
_entity_poly.pdbx_strand_id
1 'polypeptide(L)'
;MTNSRLRTAALAIALLGSAALAACSSDTAETAHADADHAARSSSAGLPSGHVAAGEQLAMTKGAATGQSCIDCHGADGNAPIDASYPKLGGQYGSYLARALQMYRDGSREHALMSSQARGLTDQQIADLAAYFGSRDSELSTLQGAH
;
A
#
# COMPACT_ATOMS: atom_id res chain seq x y z
N MET A 1 -4.82 -71.19 -9.61
CA MET A 1 -4.81 -71.91 -8.35
C MET A 1 -5.34 -70.94 -7.32
N THR A 2 -6.64 -71.03 -7.11
CA THR A 2 -7.34 -71.54 -5.91
C THR A 2 -7.15 -70.69 -4.69
N ASN A 3 -8.11 -70.11 -4.20
CA ASN A 3 -9.41 -70.28 -3.60
C ASN A 3 -9.52 -69.25 -2.45
N SER A 4 -10.50 -68.44 -2.37
CA SER A 4 -11.87 -68.72 -1.91
C SER A 4 -12.01 -68.76 -0.39
N ARG A 5 -12.99 -67.99 0.04
CA ARG A 5 -14.02 -68.11 1.07
C ARG A 5 -14.03 -66.86 2.00
N LEU A 6 -14.99 -65.95 1.84
CA LEU A 6 -16.38 -66.03 2.34
C LEU A 6 -16.54 -66.44 3.83
N ARG A 7 -17.12 -65.50 4.60
CA ARG A 7 -18.22 -65.63 5.55
C ARG A 7 -18.33 -64.32 6.35
N THR A 8 -19.30 -63.49 6.05
CA THR A 8 -20.69 -63.40 6.53
C THR A 8 -20.91 -63.28 8.05
N ALA A 9 -21.72 -62.31 8.32
CA ALA A 9 -22.70 -62.11 9.40
C ALA A 9 -22.26 -61.06 10.41
N ALA A 10 -23.04 -60.16 10.93
CA ALA A 10 -24.41 -59.77 10.82
C ALA A 10 -24.62 -58.66 11.87
N LEU A 11 -25.44 -57.70 11.57
CA LEU A 11 -26.30 -56.88 12.42
C LEU A 11 -25.90 -56.57 13.89
N ALA A 12 -25.91 -55.29 14.19
CA ALA A 12 -26.76 -54.72 15.22
C ALA A 12 -26.91 -53.23 15.12
N ILE A 13 -28.10 -52.79 15.06
CA ILE A 13 -28.67 -51.43 15.06
C ILE A 13 -28.53 -50.85 16.47
N ALA A 14 -28.06 -49.63 16.62
CA ALA A 14 -28.48 -48.77 17.70
C ALA A 14 -28.40 -47.31 17.29
N LEU A 15 -29.58 -46.77 17.07
CA LEU A 15 -29.87 -45.35 17.03
C LEU A 15 -29.68 -44.77 18.42
N LEU A 16 -28.98 -43.70 18.53
CA LEU A 16 -29.25 -42.67 19.54
C LEU A 16 -28.62 -41.35 19.08
N GLY A 17 -29.47 -40.40 18.81
CA GLY A 17 -29.11 -39.06 18.41
C GLY A 17 -28.45 -38.28 19.55
N SER A 18 -27.54 -37.43 19.17
CA SER A 18 -27.17 -36.28 19.96
C SER A 18 -26.82 -35.15 19.04
N ALA A 19 -27.71 -34.17 18.97
CA ALA A 19 -27.46 -32.89 18.36
C ALA A 19 -26.38 -32.19 19.19
N ALA A 20 -25.18 -32.06 18.63
CA ALA A 20 -24.18 -31.15 19.15
C ALA A 20 -24.28 -29.82 18.40
N LEU A 21 -24.87 -28.84 19.07
CA LEU A 21 -24.76 -27.45 18.70
C LEU A 21 -23.27 -27.07 18.78
N ALA A 22 -22.62 -26.94 17.66
CA ALA A 22 -21.32 -26.32 17.56
C ALA A 22 -21.53 -24.80 17.81
N ALA A 23 -21.27 -24.36 19.02
CA ALA A 23 -21.10 -22.95 19.33
C ALA A 23 -19.89 -22.45 18.54
N CYS A 24 -20.12 -21.49 17.65
CA CYS A 24 -19.06 -20.66 17.08
C CYS A 24 -18.47 -19.86 18.23
N SER A 25 -17.38 -20.33 18.80
CA SER A 25 -16.49 -19.51 19.60
C SER A 25 -15.80 -18.54 18.67
N SER A 26 -16.25 -17.30 18.67
CA SER A 26 -15.48 -16.16 18.20
C SER A 26 -14.32 -15.95 19.16
N ASP A 27 -13.21 -16.63 18.92
CA ASP A 27 -11.94 -16.24 19.48
C ASP A 27 -11.54 -14.91 18.87
N THR A 28 -11.79 -13.87 19.61
CA THR A 28 -11.18 -12.56 19.43
C THR A 28 -9.69 -12.70 19.72
N ALA A 29 -8.94 -13.19 18.74
CA ALA A 29 -7.52 -12.95 18.70
C ALA A 29 -7.30 -11.50 18.26
N GLU A 30 -7.40 -10.62 19.23
CA GLU A 30 -6.87 -9.27 19.16
C GLU A 30 -5.36 -9.37 19.13
N THR A 31 -4.81 -9.57 17.95
CA THR A 31 -3.38 -9.55 17.71
C THR A 31 -3.07 -8.34 16.82
N ALA A 32 -2.44 -7.36 17.46
CA ALA A 32 -1.44 -6.45 16.91
C ALA A 32 -1.39 -6.39 15.35
N HIS A 33 -2.32 -5.65 14.76
CA HIS A 33 -2.27 -5.28 13.35
C HIS A 33 -1.72 -3.86 13.13
N ALA A 34 -0.82 -3.39 13.99
CA ALA A 34 -0.43 -1.98 13.97
C ALA A 34 0.67 -1.64 12.96
N ASP A 35 1.50 -2.56 12.48
CA ASP A 35 2.70 -2.15 11.73
C ASP A 35 2.96 -2.82 10.37
N ALA A 36 2.20 -3.86 10.01
CA ALA A 36 2.43 -4.54 8.73
C ALA A 36 1.52 -4.05 7.58
N ASP A 37 0.44 -3.36 7.88
CA ASP A 37 -0.61 -3.06 6.91
C ASP A 37 -0.37 -1.78 6.10
N HIS A 38 0.53 -0.90 6.55
CA HIS A 38 0.91 0.28 5.77
C HIS A 38 1.88 -0.05 4.61
N ALA A 39 2.67 -1.11 4.72
CA ALA A 39 3.59 -1.54 3.67
C ALA A 39 2.92 -2.34 2.54
N ALA A 40 1.75 -2.91 2.80
CA ALA A 40 1.09 -3.85 1.87
C ALA A 40 -0.06 -3.25 1.05
N ARG A 41 -0.33 -1.96 1.18
CA ARG A 41 -1.28 -1.27 0.29
C ARG A 41 -0.60 -1.04 -1.05
N SER A 42 -0.58 -2.08 -1.89
CA SER A 42 -0.24 -1.93 -3.29
C SER A 42 -1.05 -0.77 -3.86
N SER A 43 -0.36 0.18 -4.43
CA SER A 43 -0.97 1.32 -5.10
C SER A 43 -2.04 0.81 -6.06
N SER A 44 -3.29 1.28 -5.89
CA SER A 44 -4.39 1.01 -6.83
C SER A 44 -4.11 1.52 -8.26
N ALA A 45 -2.95 2.10 -8.48
CA ALA A 45 -2.45 2.61 -9.75
C ALA A 45 -1.79 1.54 -10.64
N GLY A 46 -1.88 0.24 -10.28
CA GLY A 46 -1.27 -0.85 -11.06
C GLY A 46 0.26 -0.90 -10.99
N LEU A 47 0.85 -0.25 -10.01
CA LEU A 47 2.30 -0.22 -9.77
C LEU A 47 2.75 -1.38 -8.87
N PRO A 48 4.03 -1.74 -8.88
CA PRO A 48 4.60 -2.67 -7.93
C PRO A 48 4.51 -2.13 -6.49
N SER A 49 4.81 -2.99 -5.50
CA SER A 49 4.94 -2.56 -4.12
C SER A 49 6.09 -1.57 -3.96
N GLY A 50 5.85 -0.46 -3.26
CA GLY A 50 6.87 0.55 -3.00
C GLY A 50 7.70 0.23 -1.75
N HIS A 51 8.96 0.66 -1.75
CA HIS A 51 9.92 0.50 -0.67
C HIS A 51 10.27 1.86 -0.09
N VAL A 52 9.93 2.10 1.18
CA VAL A 52 10.14 3.39 1.86
C VAL A 52 11.60 3.84 1.80
N ALA A 53 12.55 2.96 2.11
CA ALA A 53 13.98 3.32 2.11
C ALA A 53 14.52 3.67 0.71
N ALA A 54 14.04 2.99 -0.34
CA ALA A 54 14.41 3.31 -1.72
C ALA A 54 13.78 4.65 -2.14
N GLY A 55 12.54 4.90 -1.73
CA GLY A 55 11.86 6.17 -1.96
C GLY A 55 12.54 7.35 -1.28
N GLU A 56 13.02 7.16 -0.05
CA GLU A 56 13.80 8.17 0.67
C GLU A 56 15.08 8.54 -0.09
N GLN A 57 15.87 7.56 -0.48
CA GLN A 57 17.09 7.80 -1.26
C GLN A 57 16.79 8.51 -2.58
N LEU A 58 15.74 8.10 -3.27
CA LEU A 58 15.33 8.72 -4.52
C LEU A 58 14.82 10.15 -4.32
N ALA A 59 14.07 10.41 -3.26
CA ALA A 59 13.58 11.75 -2.92
C ALA A 59 14.71 12.77 -2.67
N MET A 60 15.87 12.30 -2.21
CA MET A 60 17.08 13.09 -2.01
C MET A 60 17.95 13.21 -3.28
N THR A 61 17.71 12.35 -4.27
CA THR A 61 18.52 12.32 -5.48
C THR A 61 18.10 13.42 -6.44
N LYS A 62 19.09 14.17 -6.94
CA LYS A 62 18.83 15.25 -7.91
C LYS A 62 18.46 14.68 -9.28
N GLY A 63 17.32 15.11 -9.81
CA GLY A 63 16.87 14.74 -11.13
C GLY A 63 17.77 15.32 -12.23
N ALA A 64 18.14 14.51 -13.21
CA ALA A 64 19.02 14.94 -14.30
C ALA A 64 18.43 16.09 -15.13
N ALA A 65 17.11 16.16 -15.27
CA ALA A 65 16.43 17.18 -16.08
C ALA A 65 16.34 18.55 -15.39
N THR A 66 16.32 18.57 -14.06
CA THR A 66 16.04 19.80 -13.29
C THR A 66 17.19 20.21 -12.37
N GLY A 67 18.09 19.28 -12.04
CA GLY A 67 19.14 19.48 -11.04
C GLY A 67 18.64 19.59 -9.60
N GLN A 68 17.34 19.35 -9.38
CA GLN A 68 16.67 19.44 -8.07
C GLN A 68 16.15 18.08 -7.64
N SER A 69 16.13 17.84 -6.34
CA SER A 69 15.51 16.68 -5.72
C SER A 69 14.06 17.00 -5.30
N CYS A 70 13.29 15.97 -4.96
CA CYS A 70 11.93 16.17 -4.47
C CYS A 70 11.91 17.01 -3.19
N ILE A 71 12.84 16.71 -2.26
CA ILE A 71 12.93 17.40 -0.97
C ILE A 71 13.43 18.84 -1.07
N ASP A 72 14.14 19.22 -2.14
CA ASP A 72 14.57 20.61 -2.34
C ASP A 72 13.35 21.54 -2.48
N CYS A 73 12.24 21.04 -3.00
CA CYS A 73 11.02 21.82 -3.21
C CYS A 73 9.91 21.52 -2.19
N HIS A 74 9.75 20.26 -1.78
CA HIS A 74 8.68 19.82 -0.90
C HIS A 74 9.07 19.69 0.58
N GLY A 75 10.36 19.85 0.90
CA GLY A 75 10.95 19.65 2.24
C GLY A 75 11.29 18.19 2.52
N ALA A 76 12.13 17.95 3.53
CA ALA A 76 12.69 16.64 3.83
C ALA A 76 11.65 15.53 4.01
N ASP A 77 10.57 15.84 4.73
CA ASP A 77 9.46 14.91 4.99
C ASP A 77 8.23 15.23 4.11
N GLY A 78 8.39 16.12 3.13
CA GLY A 78 7.29 16.57 2.29
C GLY A 78 6.32 17.52 3.00
N ASN A 79 6.64 18.06 4.16
CA ASN A 79 5.76 18.92 4.97
C ASN A 79 6.19 20.38 5.04
N ALA A 80 7.39 20.72 4.53
CA ALA A 80 7.95 22.06 4.57
C ALA A 80 8.29 22.58 3.16
N PRO A 81 7.29 22.76 2.28
CA PRO A 81 7.55 23.25 0.93
C PRO A 81 8.17 24.66 0.97
N ILE A 82 9.12 24.91 0.06
CA ILE A 82 9.82 26.20 -0.02
C ILE A 82 8.92 27.33 -0.55
N ASP A 83 7.79 27.01 -1.14
CA ASP A 83 6.81 27.95 -1.67
C ASP A 83 5.40 27.46 -1.35
N ALA A 84 4.50 28.38 -1.02
CA ALA A 84 3.11 28.06 -0.66
C ALA A 84 2.30 27.44 -1.81
N SER A 85 2.73 27.59 -3.05
CA SER A 85 2.11 26.95 -4.22
C SER A 85 2.51 25.47 -4.37
N TYR A 86 3.54 25.02 -3.67
CA TYR A 86 3.94 23.62 -3.68
C TYR A 86 3.18 22.83 -2.62
N PRO A 87 2.61 21.69 -2.98
CA PRO A 87 1.82 20.92 -2.03
C PRO A 87 2.68 20.23 -0.98
N LYS A 88 2.13 20.09 0.22
CA LYS A 88 2.62 19.13 1.20
C LYS A 88 2.33 17.71 0.70
N LEU A 89 3.31 16.84 0.87
CA LEU A 89 3.25 15.44 0.42
C LEU A 89 3.21 14.45 1.58
N GLY A 90 3.76 14.84 2.74
CA GLY A 90 3.88 13.98 3.91
C GLY A 90 2.53 13.49 4.40
N GLY A 91 2.40 12.16 4.57
CA GLY A 91 1.18 11.51 5.01
C GLY A 91 0.03 11.51 4.00
N GLN A 92 0.27 11.94 2.76
CA GLN A 92 -0.72 11.85 1.69
C GLN A 92 -0.90 10.38 1.28
N TYR A 93 -2.09 10.02 0.84
CA TYR A 93 -2.36 8.66 0.35
C TYR A 93 -1.38 8.26 -0.75
N GLY A 94 -0.67 7.14 -0.54
CA GLY A 94 0.32 6.62 -1.50
C GLY A 94 -0.28 6.39 -2.89
N SER A 95 -1.53 5.90 -2.97
CA SER A 95 -2.24 5.73 -4.25
C SER A 95 -2.45 7.05 -4.99
N TYR A 96 -2.73 8.13 -4.26
CA TYR A 96 -2.86 9.47 -4.85
C TYR A 96 -1.52 9.99 -5.35
N LEU A 97 -0.46 9.87 -4.53
CA LEU A 97 0.90 10.29 -4.91
C LEU A 97 1.38 9.54 -6.16
N ALA A 98 1.20 8.23 -6.17
CA ALA A 98 1.56 7.39 -7.30
C ALA A 98 0.81 7.79 -8.57
N ARG A 99 -0.50 7.98 -8.46
CA ARG A 99 -1.32 8.42 -9.59
C ARG A 99 -0.92 9.79 -10.10
N ALA A 100 -0.65 10.74 -9.21
CA ALA A 100 -0.21 12.08 -9.59
C ALA A 100 1.13 12.05 -10.35
N LEU A 101 2.11 11.27 -9.88
CA LEU A 101 3.38 11.10 -10.57
C LEU A 101 3.24 10.43 -11.93
N GLN A 102 2.38 9.40 -12.06
CA GLN A 102 2.07 8.80 -13.36
C GLN A 102 1.48 9.84 -14.32
N MET A 103 0.52 10.64 -13.87
CA MET A 103 -0.12 11.66 -14.69
C MET A 103 0.85 12.76 -15.14
N TYR A 104 1.81 13.16 -14.30
CA TYR A 104 2.87 14.08 -14.71
C TYR A 104 3.85 13.43 -15.70
N ARG A 105 4.13 12.14 -15.53
CA ARG A 105 5.02 11.39 -16.42
C ARG A 105 4.43 11.21 -17.81
N ASP A 106 3.15 10.88 -17.89
CA ASP A 106 2.45 10.61 -19.16
C ASP A 106 1.87 11.87 -19.84
N GLY A 107 1.92 13.02 -19.14
CA GLY A 107 1.43 14.30 -19.66
C GLY A 107 -0.06 14.53 -19.51
N SER A 108 -0.81 13.62 -18.87
CA SER A 108 -2.27 13.83 -18.57
C SER A 108 -2.49 14.87 -17.47
N ARG A 109 -1.45 15.22 -16.72
CA ARG A 109 -1.38 16.37 -15.83
C ARG A 109 -0.13 17.18 -16.17
N GLU A 110 -0.30 18.46 -16.44
CA GLU A 110 0.80 19.32 -16.84
C GLU A 110 1.24 20.26 -15.71
N HIS A 111 2.54 20.31 -15.47
CA HIS A 111 3.20 21.29 -14.64
C HIS A 111 4.69 21.35 -15.02
N ALA A 112 5.21 22.52 -15.33
CA ALA A 112 6.55 22.67 -15.92
C ALA A 112 7.65 21.92 -15.13
N LEU A 113 7.66 22.06 -13.79
CA LEU A 113 8.64 21.39 -12.93
C LEU A 113 8.30 19.93 -12.72
N MET A 114 7.06 19.59 -12.31
CA MET A 114 6.70 18.23 -11.96
C MET A 114 6.68 17.30 -13.15
N SER A 115 6.25 17.75 -14.32
CA SER A 115 6.33 16.94 -15.57
C SER A 115 7.78 16.64 -15.93
N SER A 116 8.70 17.59 -15.72
CA SER A 116 10.13 17.36 -15.94
C SER A 116 10.74 16.41 -14.93
N GLN A 117 10.34 16.49 -13.67
CA GLN A 117 10.78 15.59 -12.60
C GLN A 117 10.27 14.15 -12.79
N ALA A 118 9.02 14.01 -13.23
CA ALA A 118 8.38 12.70 -13.32
C ALA A 118 8.69 11.94 -14.61
N ARG A 119 9.05 12.62 -15.70
CA ARG A 119 9.19 12.06 -17.05
C ARG A 119 10.09 10.82 -17.14
N GLY A 120 11.16 10.79 -16.36
CA GLY A 120 12.15 9.69 -16.38
C GLY A 120 11.92 8.63 -15.30
N LEU A 121 10.87 8.73 -14.47
CA LEU A 121 10.63 7.79 -13.38
C LEU A 121 10.08 6.46 -13.93
N THR A 122 10.65 5.37 -13.43
CA THR A 122 10.09 4.02 -13.65
C THR A 122 8.88 3.78 -12.75
N ASP A 123 8.10 2.74 -13.02
CA ASP A 123 6.97 2.36 -12.17
C ASP A 123 7.41 2.04 -10.74
N GLN A 124 8.56 1.37 -10.58
CA GLN A 124 9.10 1.08 -9.24
C GLN A 124 9.49 2.36 -8.51
N GLN A 125 10.13 3.30 -9.17
CA GLN A 125 10.51 4.58 -8.57
C GLN A 125 9.29 5.42 -8.15
N ILE A 126 8.23 5.40 -8.93
CA ILE A 126 6.96 6.04 -8.56
C ILE A 126 6.36 5.39 -7.32
N ALA A 127 6.35 4.05 -7.27
CA ALA A 127 5.86 3.30 -6.12
C ALA A 127 6.68 3.59 -4.85
N ASP A 128 8.01 3.62 -4.98
CA ASP A 128 8.93 3.90 -3.87
C ASP A 128 8.76 5.32 -3.31
N LEU A 129 8.66 6.33 -4.18
CA LEU A 129 8.39 7.72 -3.77
C LEU A 129 7.04 7.86 -3.08
N ALA A 130 6.01 7.20 -3.61
CA ALA A 130 4.67 7.21 -3.03
C ALA A 130 4.63 6.53 -1.66
N ALA A 131 5.39 5.44 -1.48
CA ALA A 131 5.55 4.76 -0.20
C ALA A 131 6.30 5.65 0.81
N TYR A 132 7.38 6.29 0.39
CA TYR A 132 8.17 7.18 1.26
C TYR A 132 7.34 8.34 1.77
N PHE A 133 6.81 9.20 0.90
CA PHE A 133 6.06 10.36 1.34
C PHE A 133 4.74 9.97 2.04
N GLY A 134 4.09 8.90 1.60
CA GLY A 134 2.88 8.39 2.24
C GLY A 134 3.10 7.86 3.67
N SER A 135 4.32 7.45 4.01
CA SER A 135 4.69 6.96 5.35
C SER A 135 5.11 8.06 6.33
N ARG A 136 5.23 9.30 5.86
CA ARG A 136 5.60 10.43 6.73
C ARG A 136 4.42 10.88 7.56
N ASP A 137 4.69 11.56 8.67
CA ASP A 137 3.65 12.21 9.45
C ASP A 137 2.87 13.20 8.58
N SER A 138 1.56 13.25 8.80
CA SER A 138 0.70 14.12 7.99
C SER A 138 0.50 15.47 8.66
N GLU A 139 0.85 16.53 7.96
CA GLU A 139 0.46 17.90 8.28
C GLU A 139 -0.63 18.43 7.31
N LEU A 140 -1.31 17.52 6.63
CA LEU A 140 -2.40 17.87 5.74
C LEU A 140 -3.64 18.22 6.55
N SER A 141 -4.22 19.39 6.31
CA SER A 141 -5.53 19.74 6.83
C SER A 141 -6.62 19.02 6.03
N THR A 142 -7.44 18.24 6.72
CA THR A 142 -8.66 17.68 6.12
C THR A 142 -9.83 18.62 6.43
N LEU A 143 -10.77 18.73 5.50
CA LEU A 143 -12.04 19.43 5.74
C LEU A 143 -12.98 18.66 6.67
N GLN A 144 -12.55 17.52 7.18
CA GLN A 144 -13.28 16.70 8.12
C GLN A 144 -13.34 17.42 9.48
N GLY A 145 -14.49 18.02 9.78
CA GLY A 145 -14.72 18.80 11.00
C GLY A 145 -14.88 20.32 10.78
N ALA A 146 -14.78 20.81 9.57
CA ALA A 146 -15.19 22.18 9.22
C ALA A 146 -16.73 22.23 9.11
N HIS A 147 -17.41 22.41 10.27
CA HIS A 147 -18.85 22.65 10.38
C HIS A 147 -19.09 24.04 10.97
#